data_248e9018a4b914f82674ffa7b2e3753a
#
_entry.id   248e9018a4b914f82674ffa7b2e3753a
#
_cell.length_a   1.000
_cell.length_b   1.000
_cell.length_c   1.000
_cell.angle_alpha   90.00
_cell.angle_beta   90.00
_cell.angle_gamma   90.00
#
_symmetry.space_group_name_H-M   'P 1'
#
loop_
_entity.id
_entity.type
_entity.pdbx_description
1 polymer ?
#
loop_
_entity_poly.entity_id
_entity_poly.type
_entity_poly.pdbx_seq_one_letter_code
_entity_poly.pdbx_strand_id
1 'polypeptide(L)'
;MATKTFHRGLRDVKIASWNGVASYGTAYDFYGARNMSVSWVVETDQAEGDDVVLDRYSKIISVTVNIEQAAVDLEALDMISGGTLVSNGSYEDLKLGQDDTLAYVAIAGRSVSSDGGDDLHVFVPKCKIAGNLDFSMQYGQYTFPAAEFQGVNEGDVNGMIRFRKFTAVTALEIPLRTTTGMS
;
A
#
# COMPACT_ATOMS: atom_id res chain seq x y z
N MET A 1 -16.23 -13.56 23.21
CA MET A 1 -14.77 -13.49 23.20
C MET A 1 -14.32 -13.36 21.76
N ALA A 2 -13.52 -12.35 21.41
CA ALA A 2 -12.97 -12.25 20.07
C ALA A 2 -11.98 -13.41 19.85
N THR A 3 -12.25 -14.26 18.87
CA THR A 3 -11.36 -15.36 18.51
C THR A 3 -10.05 -14.77 17.99
N LYS A 4 -8.93 -15.14 18.62
CA LYS A 4 -7.61 -14.75 18.14
C LYS A 4 -7.29 -15.60 16.93
N THR A 5 -7.17 -14.98 15.76
CA THR A 5 -6.90 -15.63 14.49
C THR A 5 -5.48 -15.31 14.05
N PHE A 6 -4.75 -16.29 13.55
CA PHE A 6 -3.40 -16.09 12.99
C PHE A 6 -3.54 -15.89 11.49
N HIS A 7 -3.02 -14.78 10.98
CA HIS A 7 -2.98 -14.49 9.55
C HIS A 7 -1.68 -14.99 8.96
N ARG A 8 -1.74 -15.67 7.82
CA ARG A 8 -0.58 -16.29 7.18
C ARG A 8 -0.46 -15.88 5.73
N GLY A 9 0.60 -15.15 5.47
CA GLY A 9 1.05 -14.81 4.12
C GLY A 9 0.22 -13.73 3.44
N LEU A 10 0.81 -13.15 2.42
CA LEU A 10 0.18 -12.23 1.50
C LEU A 10 -0.64 -13.02 0.49
N ARG A 11 -1.86 -12.58 0.18
CA ARG A 11 -2.75 -13.23 -0.79
C ARG A 11 -3.07 -12.37 -1.99
N ASP A 12 -3.12 -11.06 -1.76
CA ASP A 12 -3.51 -10.12 -2.79
C ASP A 12 -2.98 -8.73 -2.45
N VAL A 13 -2.55 -7.99 -3.46
CA VAL A 13 -2.17 -6.57 -3.36
C VAL A 13 -2.80 -5.83 -4.51
N LYS A 14 -3.44 -4.71 -4.21
CA LYS A 14 -4.03 -3.82 -5.20
C LYS A 14 -3.46 -2.42 -5.06
N ILE A 15 -3.36 -1.77 -6.21
CA ILE A 15 -2.98 -0.37 -6.34
C ILE A 15 -4.05 0.38 -7.11
N ALA A 16 -4.26 1.65 -6.78
CA ALA A 16 -5.16 2.55 -7.51
C ALA A 16 -4.59 3.97 -7.51
N SER A 17 -4.84 4.73 -8.55
CA SER A 17 -4.52 6.15 -8.57
C SER A 17 -5.31 6.90 -7.51
N TRP A 18 -4.65 7.85 -6.83
CA TRP A 18 -5.32 8.75 -5.89
C TRP A 18 -5.80 9.99 -6.63
N ASN A 19 -7.12 10.22 -6.66
CA ASN A 19 -7.77 11.30 -7.40
C ASN A 19 -8.30 12.42 -6.50
N GLY A 20 -8.03 12.35 -5.21
CA GLY A 20 -8.50 13.27 -4.19
C GLY A 20 -8.89 12.56 -2.90
N VAL A 21 -9.28 13.31 -1.89
CA VAL A 21 -9.66 12.74 -0.57
C VAL A 21 -10.80 11.74 -0.76
N ALA A 22 -10.55 10.51 -0.30
CA ALA A 22 -11.48 9.37 -0.43
C ALA A 22 -11.93 9.06 -1.88
N SER A 23 -11.18 9.53 -2.88
CA SER A 23 -11.46 9.29 -4.30
C SER A 23 -10.30 8.57 -4.95
N TYR A 24 -10.58 7.42 -5.55
CA TYR A 24 -9.57 6.53 -6.15
C TYR A 24 -10.02 6.13 -7.55
N GLY A 25 -9.04 5.90 -8.42
CA GLY A 25 -9.28 5.33 -9.73
C GLY A 25 -9.61 3.84 -9.69
N THR A 26 -9.63 3.21 -10.84
CA THR A 26 -9.79 1.76 -10.94
C THR A 26 -8.65 1.07 -10.20
N ALA A 27 -8.99 0.08 -9.38
CA ALA A 27 -8.00 -0.71 -8.68
C ALA A 27 -7.44 -1.78 -9.62
N TYR A 28 -6.12 -1.86 -9.70
CA TYR A 28 -5.38 -2.89 -10.43
C TYR A 28 -4.77 -3.88 -9.46
N ASP A 29 -4.73 -5.15 -9.86
CA ASP A 29 -4.02 -6.17 -9.12
C ASP A 29 -2.51 -5.98 -9.32
N PHE A 30 -1.77 -5.89 -8.24
CA PHE A 30 -0.31 -5.87 -8.26
C PHE A 30 0.19 -7.30 -8.44
N TYR A 31 0.14 -7.76 -9.69
CA TYR A 31 0.31 -9.17 -10.03
C TYR A 31 1.67 -9.71 -9.58
N GLY A 32 1.65 -10.87 -8.93
CA GLY A 32 2.86 -11.52 -8.49
C GLY A 32 3.52 -10.89 -7.26
N ALA A 33 2.81 -10.08 -6.47
CA ALA A 33 3.33 -9.60 -5.21
C ALA A 33 3.73 -10.76 -4.29
N ARG A 34 5.00 -10.79 -3.86
CA ARG A 34 5.56 -11.82 -2.97
C ARG A 34 5.61 -11.40 -1.53
N ASN A 35 5.85 -10.11 -1.33
CA ASN A 35 5.98 -9.52 -0.03
C ASN A 35 5.36 -8.12 -0.03
N MET A 36 4.70 -7.78 1.05
CA MET A 36 4.26 -6.43 1.37
C MET A 36 4.51 -6.21 2.84
N SER A 37 5.35 -5.26 3.16
CA SER A 37 5.59 -4.82 4.54
C SER A 37 5.12 -3.38 4.71
N VAL A 38 4.52 -3.10 5.85
CA VAL A 38 4.09 -1.76 6.22
C VAL A 38 4.68 -1.43 7.58
N SER A 39 5.39 -0.32 7.65
CA SER A 39 5.97 0.21 8.88
C SER A 39 5.57 1.67 9.07
N TRP A 40 5.59 2.14 10.31
CA TRP A 40 5.32 3.53 10.63
C TRP A 40 6.29 4.04 11.67
N VAL A 41 6.60 5.31 11.61
CA VAL A 41 7.45 6.02 12.57
C VAL A 41 6.57 6.83 13.50
N VAL A 42 6.83 6.69 14.79
CA VAL A 42 6.17 7.45 15.84
C VAL A 42 7.16 8.48 16.38
N GLU A 43 6.80 9.73 16.32
CA GLU A 43 7.49 10.81 17.04
C GLU A 43 6.87 10.92 18.42
N THR A 44 7.72 11.00 19.44
CA THR A 44 7.29 11.18 20.83
C THR A 44 7.93 12.44 21.37
N ASP A 45 7.12 13.33 21.91
CA ASP A 45 7.53 14.51 22.64
C ASP A 45 7.12 14.37 24.11
N GLN A 46 7.92 14.92 25.02
CA GLN A 46 7.65 14.85 26.46
C GLN A 46 7.88 16.20 27.12
N ALA A 47 6.97 16.54 27.99
CA ALA A 47 7.12 17.67 28.89
C ALA A 47 7.73 17.20 30.21
N GLU A 48 8.83 17.83 30.63
CA GLU A 48 9.54 17.52 31.87
C GLU A 48 9.45 18.71 32.82
N GLY A 49 9.35 18.46 34.13
CA GLY A 49 9.41 19.44 35.17
C GLY A 49 9.84 18.80 36.49
N ASP A 50 10.72 19.48 37.26
CA ASP A 50 11.23 19.01 38.53
C ASP A 50 11.79 17.58 38.53
N ASP A 51 12.57 17.23 37.49
CA ASP A 51 13.16 15.91 37.23
C ASP A 51 12.14 14.77 37.02
N VAL A 52 10.90 15.10 36.67
CA VAL A 52 9.83 14.14 36.40
C VAL A 52 9.20 14.44 35.04
N VAL A 53 8.90 13.36 34.27
CA VAL A 53 8.12 13.47 33.06
C VAL A 53 6.67 13.74 33.44
N LEU A 54 6.17 14.93 33.08
CA LEU A 54 4.81 15.37 33.38
C LEU A 54 3.78 14.91 32.37
N ASP A 55 4.16 14.88 31.09
CA ASP A 55 3.29 14.44 29.98
C ASP A 55 4.10 13.87 28.85
N ARG A 56 3.48 12.99 28.05
CA ARG A 56 4.07 12.38 26.85
C ARG A 56 3.07 12.38 25.72
N TYR A 57 3.40 13.04 24.63
CA TYR A 57 2.63 13.08 23.39
C TYR A 57 3.32 12.26 22.31
N SER A 58 2.55 11.39 21.63
CA SER A 58 3.09 10.56 20.55
C SER A 58 2.15 10.62 19.34
N LYS A 59 2.74 10.79 18.15
CA LYS A 59 2.00 10.83 16.88
C LYS A 59 2.72 10.01 15.80
N ILE A 60 1.96 9.45 14.88
CA ILE A 60 2.52 8.83 13.67
C ILE A 60 2.89 9.95 12.70
N ILE A 61 4.15 9.99 12.26
CA ILE A 61 4.68 11.03 11.36
C ILE A 61 4.89 10.52 9.94
N SER A 62 5.13 9.23 9.75
CA SER A 62 5.29 8.64 8.44
C SER A 62 4.86 7.17 8.42
N VAL A 63 4.46 6.71 7.25
CA VAL A 63 4.17 5.31 6.94
C VAL A 63 4.99 4.92 5.71
N THR A 64 5.68 3.80 5.78
CA THR A 64 6.45 3.25 4.66
C THR A 64 5.85 1.91 4.25
N VAL A 65 5.63 1.73 2.95
CA VAL A 65 5.17 0.47 2.36
C VAL A 65 6.25 -0.03 1.42
N ASN A 66 6.73 -1.25 1.65
CA ASN A 66 7.64 -1.93 0.73
C ASN A 66 6.91 -3.10 0.09
N ILE A 67 6.96 -3.17 -1.23
CA ILE A 67 6.36 -4.25 -2.01
C ILE A 67 7.43 -4.87 -2.89
N GLU A 68 7.52 -6.20 -2.87
CA GLU A 68 8.33 -6.99 -3.78
C GLU A 68 7.42 -7.74 -4.74
N GLN A 69 7.69 -7.62 -6.01
CA GLN A 69 6.88 -8.19 -7.08
C GLN A 69 7.68 -9.23 -7.88
N ALA A 70 7.07 -10.37 -8.17
CA ALA A 70 7.70 -11.43 -8.96
C ALA A 70 7.52 -11.26 -10.47
N ALA A 71 6.65 -10.36 -10.91
CA ALA A 71 6.38 -10.07 -12.31
C ALA A 71 6.50 -8.57 -12.57
N VAL A 72 6.84 -8.20 -13.80
CA VAL A 72 6.83 -6.81 -14.24
C VAL A 72 5.46 -6.51 -14.83
N ASP A 73 4.78 -5.55 -14.27
CA ASP A 73 3.48 -5.06 -14.73
C ASP A 73 3.65 -3.59 -15.16
N LEU A 74 3.55 -3.35 -16.46
CA LEU A 74 3.74 -2.02 -17.02
C LEU A 74 2.57 -1.08 -16.71
N GLU A 75 1.36 -1.60 -16.52
CA GLU A 75 0.20 -0.79 -16.12
C GLU A 75 0.38 -0.26 -14.68
N ALA A 76 0.87 -1.11 -13.78
CA ALA A 76 1.18 -0.70 -12.41
C ALA A 76 2.35 0.32 -12.38
N LEU A 77 3.37 0.11 -13.22
CA LEU A 77 4.50 1.03 -13.33
C LEU A 77 4.08 2.39 -13.90
N ASP A 78 3.21 2.42 -14.92
CA ASP A 78 2.65 3.64 -15.49
C ASP A 78 1.90 4.45 -14.43
N MET A 79 1.02 3.78 -13.68
CA MET A 79 0.26 4.41 -12.60
C MET A 79 1.14 5.06 -11.53
N ILE A 80 2.27 4.43 -11.20
CA ILE A 80 3.21 4.91 -10.16
C ILE A 80 4.10 6.03 -10.70
N SER A 81 4.60 5.86 -11.92
CA SER A 81 5.61 6.73 -12.51
C SER A 81 5.04 7.99 -13.14
N GLY A 82 3.74 7.96 -13.51
CA GLY A 82 3.12 9.05 -14.28
C GLY A 82 3.68 9.17 -15.69
N GLY A 83 4.22 8.08 -16.25
CA GLY A 83 4.74 8.01 -17.61
C GLY A 83 3.64 7.96 -18.67
N THR A 84 3.95 7.42 -19.81
CA THR A 84 2.98 7.19 -20.89
C THR A 84 3.08 5.74 -21.36
N LEU A 85 2.06 4.95 -21.08
CA LEU A 85 1.94 3.59 -21.57
C LEU A 85 1.20 3.57 -22.92
N VAL A 86 1.82 2.94 -23.90
CA VAL A 86 1.23 2.71 -25.23
C VAL A 86 1.19 1.21 -25.49
N SER A 87 0.01 0.66 -25.77
CA SER A 87 -0.17 -0.72 -26.18
C SER A 87 -0.74 -0.79 -27.60
N ASN A 88 -0.17 -1.63 -28.46
CA ASN A 88 -0.64 -1.83 -29.83
C ASN A 88 -1.01 -3.28 -30.16
N GLY A 89 -1.13 -4.13 -29.13
CA GLY A 89 -1.46 -5.55 -29.27
C GLY A 89 -0.28 -6.46 -29.62
N SER A 90 0.89 -5.90 -30.01
CA SER A 90 2.12 -6.65 -30.26
C SER A 90 3.17 -6.40 -29.17
N TYR A 91 3.13 -5.24 -28.57
CA TYR A 91 4.00 -4.84 -27.46
C TYR A 91 3.31 -3.76 -26.61
N GLU A 92 3.81 -3.60 -25.41
CA GLU A 92 3.55 -2.49 -24.52
C GLU A 92 4.84 -1.69 -24.35
N ASP A 93 4.75 -0.37 -24.46
CA ASP A 93 5.86 0.58 -24.36
C ASP A 93 5.54 1.61 -23.29
N LEU A 94 6.28 1.57 -22.19
CA LEU A 94 6.20 2.57 -21.13
C LEU A 94 7.37 3.55 -21.28
N LYS A 95 7.05 4.81 -21.56
CA LYS A 95 8.02 5.90 -21.65
C LYS A 95 8.02 6.69 -20.36
N LEU A 96 9.23 6.87 -19.82
CA LEU A 96 9.48 7.71 -18.66
C LEU A 96 10.34 8.89 -19.10
N GLY A 97 9.85 10.09 -18.88
CA GLY A 97 10.53 11.34 -19.18
C GLY A 97 11.09 12.00 -17.92
N GLN A 98 12.01 12.94 -18.10
CA GLN A 98 12.59 13.70 -17.00
C GLN A 98 11.56 14.61 -16.31
N ASP A 99 10.54 15.05 -17.06
CA ASP A 99 9.50 15.97 -16.58
C ASP A 99 8.27 15.24 -16.04
N ASP A 100 8.25 13.91 -16.08
CA ASP A 100 7.13 13.12 -15.55
C ASP A 100 7.04 13.28 -14.04
N THR A 101 5.84 13.57 -13.56
CA THR A 101 5.58 13.73 -12.14
C THR A 101 5.05 12.44 -11.56
N LEU A 102 5.78 11.86 -10.61
CA LEU A 102 5.34 10.67 -9.88
C LEU A 102 3.94 10.90 -9.27
N ALA A 103 3.05 9.96 -9.51
CA ALA A 103 1.67 10.05 -9.06
C ALA A 103 1.50 9.64 -7.59
N TYR A 104 0.44 10.14 -6.95
CA TYR A 104 -0.04 9.57 -5.70
C TYR A 104 -0.91 8.36 -5.98
N VAL A 105 -0.71 7.32 -5.20
CA VAL A 105 -1.45 6.06 -5.30
C VAL A 105 -1.97 5.62 -3.95
N ALA A 106 -3.00 4.80 -3.97
CA ALA A 106 -3.48 4.05 -2.82
C ALA A 106 -3.06 2.59 -2.96
N ILE A 107 -2.66 1.97 -1.86
CA ILE A 107 -2.21 0.58 -1.84
C ILE A 107 -3.01 -0.18 -0.79
N ALA A 108 -3.48 -1.36 -1.17
CA ALA A 108 -4.14 -2.28 -0.26
C ALA A 108 -3.52 -3.67 -0.35
N GLY A 109 -3.39 -4.33 0.79
CA GLY A 109 -2.90 -5.69 0.91
C GLY A 109 -3.85 -6.56 1.71
N ARG A 110 -3.95 -7.85 1.35
CA ARG A 110 -4.80 -8.83 2.01
C ARG A 110 -4.01 -10.02 2.50
N SER A 111 -4.28 -10.41 3.74
CA SER A 111 -3.78 -11.63 4.35
C SER A 111 -4.96 -12.44 4.88
N VAL A 112 -4.95 -13.75 4.66
CA VAL A 112 -6.01 -14.67 5.09
C VAL A 112 -5.59 -15.39 6.35
N SER A 113 -6.52 -15.71 7.23
CA SER A 113 -6.24 -16.51 8.42
C SER A 113 -5.79 -17.93 8.07
N SER A 114 -5.04 -18.54 8.98
CA SER A 114 -4.52 -19.92 8.78
C SER A 114 -5.60 -20.97 8.67
N ASP A 115 -6.77 -20.72 9.23
CA ASP A 115 -7.98 -21.55 9.19
C ASP A 115 -8.93 -21.18 8.04
N GLY A 116 -8.60 -20.11 7.27
CA GLY A 116 -9.35 -19.67 6.10
C GLY A 116 -10.67 -18.97 6.43
N GLY A 117 -10.92 -18.66 7.70
CA GLY A 117 -12.20 -18.08 8.15
C GLY A 117 -12.27 -16.55 8.09
N ASP A 118 -11.14 -15.88 8.25
CA ASP A 118 -11.05 -14.42 8.42
C ASP A 118 -10.05 -13.81 7.42
N ASP A 119 -10.23 -12.53 7.12
CA ASP A 119 -9.29 -11.74 6.34
C ASP A 119 -8.80 -10.52 7.13
N LEU A 120 -7.52 -10.19 6.97
CA LEU A 120 -6.95 -8.93 7.41
C LEU A 120 -6.57 -8.12 6.18
N HIS A 121 -7.18 -6.95 6.04
CA HIS A 121 -6.84 -5.99 5.00
C HIS A 121 -6.06 -4.83 5.61
N VAL A 122 -4.99 -4.44 4.93
CA VAL A 122 -4.19 -3.25 5.23
C VAL A 122 -4.36 -2.29 4.08
N PHE A 123 -4.61 -1.03 4.37
CA PHE A 123 -4.86 0.00 3.37
C PHE A 123 -4.08 1.27 3.70
N VAL A 124 -3.29 1.73 2.74
CA VAL A 124 -2.62 3.03 2.77
C VAL A 124 -3.26 3.92 1.72
N PRO A 125 -4.06 4.92 2.14
CA PRO A 125 -4.95 5.65 1.24
C PRO A 125 -4.24 6.59 0.28
N LYS A 126 -3.10 7.12 0.69
CA LYS A 126 -2.30 8.05 -0.12
C LYS A 126 -0.83 7.82 0.13
N CYS A 127 -0.14 7.36 -0.88
CA CYS A 127 1.31 7.19 -0.83
C CYS A 127 1.93 7.56 -2.17
N LYS A 128 3.22 7.79 -2.15
CA LYS A 128 4.04 8.11 -3.31
C LYS A 128 5.32 7.32 -3.23
N ILE A 129 5.88 6.95 -4.36
CA ILE A 129 7.18 6.29 -4.39
C ILE A 129 8.23 7.22 -3.76
N ALA A 130 9.06 6.66 -2.87
CA ALA A 130 9.99 7.42 -2.05
C ALA A 130 11.46 7.10 -2.36
N GLY A 131 11.73 6.05 -3.10
CA GLY A 131 13.06 5.58 -3.42
C GLY A 131 13.28 5.39 -4.91
N ASN A 132 14.42 4.79 -5.24
CA ASN A 132 14.69 4.36 -6.60
C ASN A 132 13.83 3.14 -6.93
N LEU A 133 13.33 3.10 -8.16
CA LEU A 133 12.81 1.87 -8.75
C LEU A 133 14.00 1.16 -9.39
N ASP A 134 14.48 0.13 -8.72
CA ASP A 134 15.61 -0.66 -9.24
C ASP A 134 15.06 -1.82 -10.06
N PHE A 135 15.46 -1.84 -11.31
CA PHE A 135 15.13 -2.90 -12.24
C PHE A 135 16.42 -3.60 -12.69
N SER A 136 16.56 -4.88 -12.39
CA SER A 136 17.75 -5.65 -12.74
C SER A 136 17.37 -6.88 -13.55
N MET A 137 18.02 -7.06 -14.69
CA MET A 137 17.91 -8.27 -15.52
C MET A 137 19.23 -9.04 -15.49
N GLN A 138 19.20 -10.27 -15.01
CA GLN A 138 20.36 -11.15 -14.96
C GLN A 138 20.04 -12.50 -15.58
N TYR A 139 21.00 -13.07 -16.32
CA TYR A 139 20.86 -14.37 -16.93
C TYR A 139 20.58 -15.46 -15.87
N GLY A 140 19.53 -16.22 -16.06
CA GLY A 140 19.16 -17.33 -15.16
C GLY A 140 18.53 -16.91 -13.84
N GLN A 141 18.21 -15.65 -13.66
CA GLN A 141 17.51 -15.14 -12.46
C GLN A 141 16.17 -14.49 -12.83
N TYR A 142 15.20 -14.62 -11.93
CA TYR A 142 13.96 -13.85 -12.03
C TYR A 142 14.20 -12.41 -11.65
N THR A 143 13.59 -11.50 -12.37
CA THR A 143 13.58 -10.07 -12.04
C THR A 143 12.57 -9.82 -10.94
N PHE A 144 12.98 -9.20 -9.84
CA PHE A 144 12.13 -8.84 -8.73
C PHE A 144 12.20 -7.33 -8.49
N PRO A 145 11.36 -6.53 -9.17
CA PRO A 145 11.29 -5.12 -8.85
C PRO A 145 10.76 -4.95 -7.42
N ALA A 146 11.46 -4.14 -6.66
CA ALA A 146 11.03 -3.71 -5.33
C ALA A 146 10.67 -2.23 -5.40
N ALA A 147 9.56 -1.85 -4.79
CA ALA A 147 9.11 -0.47 -4.72
C ALA A 147 8.89 -0.08 -3.26
N GLU A 148 9.46 1.05 -2.87
CA GLU A 148 9.22 1.68 -1.59
C GLU A 148 8.30 2.88 -1.77
N PHE A 149 7.23 2.92 -1.00
CA PHE A 149 6.26 4.01 -1.00
C PHE A 149 6.22 4.66 0.37
N GLN A 150 6.12 5.98 0.38
CA GLN A 150 5.91 6.75 1.57
C GLN A 150 4.47 7.26 1.64
N GLY A 151 3.77 6.89 2.72
CA GLY A 151 2.41 7.30 3.00
C GLY A 151 2.35 8.75 3.46
N VAL A 152 1.34 9.45 2.96
CA VAL A 152 1.02 10.82 3.32
C VAL A 152 -0.36 10.84 3.97
N ASN A 153 -0.55 11.71 4.95
CA ASN A 153 -1.85 11.86 5.57
C ASN A 153 -2.89 12.34 4.53
N GLU A 154 -3.96 11.58 4.36
CA GLU A 154 -5.08 11.94 3.48
C GLU A 154 -6.09 12.87 4.19
N GLY A 155 -5.95 13.08 5.48
CA GLY A 155 -6.90 13.78 6.34
C GLY A 155 -7.66 12.83 7.26
N ASP A 156 -8.69 13.33 7.92
CA ASP A 156 -9.39 12.59 9.01
C ASP A 156 -10.23 11.40 8.51
N VAL A 157 -10.54 11.33 7.22
CA VAL A 157 -11.43 10.28 6.68
C VAL A 157 -10.77 8.90 6.69
N ASN A 158 -9.53 8.80 6.22
CA ASN A 158 -8.82 7.54 6.08
C ASN A 158 -7.52 7.47 6.89
N GLY A 159 -7.00 8.62 7.36
CA GLY A 159 -5.72 8.70 8.04
C GLY A 159 -4.54 8.36 7.12
N MET A 160 -3.47 7.83 7.70
CA MET A 160 -2.28 7.40 6.96
C MET A 160 -2.29 5.90 6.66
N ILE A 161 -2.91 5.10 7.52
CA ILE A 161 -3.00 3.65 7.40
C ILE A 161 -4.27 3.16 8.08
N ARG A 162 -4.91 2.15 7.51
CA ARG A 162 -6.07 1.46 8.07
C ARG A 162 -5.87 -0.04 8.06
N PHE A 163 -6.21 -0.66 9.17
CA PHE A 163 -6.31 -2.10 9.30
C PHE A 163 -7.78 -2.47 9.45
N ARG A 164 -8.23 -3.42 8.67
CA ARG A 164 -9.59 -3.95 8.77
C ARG A 164 -9.57 -5.48 8.81
N LYS A 165 -10.13 -6.02 9.87
CA LYS A 165 -10.36 -7.45 10.00
C LYS A 165 -11.80 -7.75 9.58
N PHE A 166 -11.97 -8.67 8.66
CA PHE A 166 -13.27 -9.22 8.26
C PHE A 166 -13.46 -10.56 8.95
N THR A 167 -14.71 -10.91 9.25
CA THR A 167 -15.10 -12.19 9.88
C THR A 167 -15.37 -13.29 8.86
N ALA A 168 -15.15 -13.00 7.58
CA ALA A 168 -15.25 -13.93 6.47
C ALA A 168 -14.26 -13.55 5.38
N VAL A 169 -13.95 -14.49 4.52
CA VAL A 169 -13.13 -14.24 3.32
C VAL A 169 -13.81 -13.20 2.45
N THR A 170 -13.11 -12.09 2.24
CA THR A 170 -13.66 -10.90 1.55
C THR A 170 -12.69 -10.47 0.44
N ALA A 171 -13.20 -10.14 -0.74
CA ALA A 171 -12.39 -9.61 -1.81
C ALA A 171 -11.69 -8.30 -1.38
N LEU A 172 -10.45 -8.12 -1.79
CA LEU A 172 -9.73 -6.87 -1.57
C LEU A 172 -10.27 -5.80 -2.49
N GLU A 173 -10.60 -4.64 -1.96
CA GLU A 173 -11.11 -3.49 -2.69
C GLU A 173 -10.39 -2.21 -2.26
N ILE A 174 -10.29 -1.24 -3.17
CA ILE A 174 -9.86 0.13 -2.88
C ILE A 174 -11.02 1.08 -3.24
N PRO A 175 -11.52 1.90 -2.31
CA PRO A 175 -11.20 1.90 -0.88
C PRO A 175 -11.70 0.64 -0.17
N LEU A 176 -11.18 0.36 1.02
CA LEU A 176 -11.69 -0.78 1.80
C LEU A 176 -13.20 -0.64 1.97
N ARG A 177 -13.92 -1.72 1.65
CA ARG A 177 -15.37 -1.79 1.74
C ARG A 177 -15.88 -1.18 3.04
N THR A 178 -16.67 -0.14 2.93
CA THR A 178 -17.51 0.33 4.02
C THR A 178 -18.65 -0.68 4.14
N THR A 179 -18.72 -1.43 5.22
CA THR A 179 -19.91 -2.20 5.55
C THR A 179 -21.08 -1.22 5.73
N THR A 180 -21.82 -1.02 4.65
CA THR A 180 -23.14 -0.39 4.74
C THR A 180 -24.04 -1.43 5.41
N GLY A 181 -24.35 -1.22 6.69
CA GLY A 181 -25.29 -2.06 7.40
C GLY A 181 -24.82 -2.47 8.79
N MET A 182 -24.72 -1.50 9.68
CA MET A 182 -25.07 -1.69 11.09
C MET A 182 -25.99 -0.51 11.45
N SER A 183 -27.24 -0.68 11.18
CA SER A 183 -28.31 0.08 11.82
C SER A 183 -28.57 -0.51 13.19
#